data_8ab3fa7097f0a3caa0e2f116e5f8d250
#
_entry.id   8ab3fa7097f0a3caa0e2f116e5f8d250
#
_cell.length_a   1.000
_cell.length_b   1.000
_cell.length_c   1.000
_cell.angle_alpha   90.00
_cell.angle_beta   90.00
_cell.angle_gamma   90.00
#
_symmetry.space_group_name_H-M   'P 1'
#
loop_
_entity.id
_entity.type
_entity.pdbx_description
1 polymer ?
#
loop_
_entity_poly.entity_id
_entity_poly.type
_entity_poly.pdbx_seq_one_letter_code
_entity_poly.pdbx_strand_id
1 'polypeptide(L)'
;MKVNVHDAPTDLSFFNFARDSYIDNADSSYNISGYVVSPKSSNINGKITLPLTYQGERDSSPLPVIGVDGFRGSGVTHVFWNSPDGDNPNLRSIHSNAFQTTGIQFFEFTSKLRFIGQSAFYARSMITDERCINLLGESPILYIGADAFNSAFGFTNIALFKLRGTVQTIEALAFLFQTGVNGAVGVLQIGSQEEPSVLQVCGTVNVNDDGSKKTYAGIRPSDSDNYTSYFTTCQVYKKTGVFNDEIIDQTAPLI
;
A
#
# COMPACT_ATOMS: atom_id res chain seq x y z
N MET A 1 5.39 -23.72 2.95
CA MET A 1 4.20 -24.33 3.50
C MET A 1 3.26 -23.20 3.88
N LYS A 2 2.24 -22.89 3.04
CA LYS A 2 1.25 -21.85 3.37
C LYS A 2 0.39 -22.36 4.52
N VAL A 3 0.50 -21.74 5.67
CA VAL A 3 -0.41 -22.01 6.77
C VAL A 3 -1.69 -21.24 6.47
N ASN A 4 -2.69 -21.92 5.91
CA ASN A 4 -4.03 -21.39 5.76
C ASN A 4 -4.67 -21.28 7.16
N VAL A 5 -4.54 -20.13 7.78
CA VAL A 5 -5.36 -19.78 8.95
C VAL A 5 -6.49 -18.87 8.44
N HIS A 6 -7.34 -19.42 7.60
CA HIS A 6 -8.60 -18.76 7.28
C HIS A 6 -9.60 -19.16 8.35
N ASP A 7 -9.75 -18.29 9.34
CA ASP A 7 -10.93 -18.32 10.19
C ASP A 7 -12.19 -18.19 9.32
N ALA A 8 -13.33 -18.67 9.80
CA ALA A 8 -14.59 -18.52 9.06
C ALA A 8 -14.80 -17.06 8.62
N PRO A 9 -15.43 -16.82 7.47
CA PRO A 9 -15.70 -15.47 7.00
C PRO A 9 -16.37 -14.63 8.08
N THR A 10 -15.91 -13.41 8.27
CA THR A 10 -16.56 -12.47 9.19
C THR A 10 -18.00 -12.23 8.73
N ASP A 11 -18.95 -12.25 9.65
CA ASP A 11 -20.37 -12.05 9.34
C ASP A 11 -20.56 -10.75 8.53
N LEU A 12 -21.14 -10.88 7.34
CA LEU A 12 -21.36 -9.78 6.41
C LEU A 12 -22.27 -8.69 6.99
N SER A 13 -23.04 -8.99 8.04
CA SER A 13 -23.88 -8.02 8.74
C SER A 13 -23.07 -6.88 9.38
N PHE A 14 -21.76 -7.07 9.61
CA PHE A 14 -20.87 -6.04 10.13
C PHE A 14 -20.39 -5.04 9.07
N PHE A 15 -20.66 -5.30 7.79
CA PHE A 15 -20.14 -4.49 6.70
C PHE A 15 -21.24 -3.78 5.90
N ASN A 16 -20.85 -2.64 5.32
CA ASN A 16 -21.54 -1.99 4.22
C ASN A 16 -20.84 -2.33 2.91
N PHE A 17 -21.60 -2.34 1.83
CA PHE A 17 -21.12 -2.56 0.48
C PHE A 17 -21.65 -1.47 -0.42
N ALA A 18 -20.77 -0.58 -0.88
CA ALA A 18 -21.10 0.51 -1.81
C ALA A 18 -20.68 0.13 -3.23
N ARG A 19 -21.52 0.36 -4.21
CA ARG A 19 -21.18 0.18 -5.63
C ARG A 19 -20.10 1.15 -6.05
N ASP A 20 -19.11 0.66 -6.78
CA ASP A 20 -18.02 1.44 -7.35
C ASP A 20 -17.48 0.79 -8.63
N SER A 21 -16.61 1.51 -9.32
CA SER A 21 -15.91 1.04 -10.51
C SER A 21 -14.47 1.53 -10.50
N TYR A 22 -13.54 0.63 -10.73
CA TYR A 22 -12.14 0.99 -10.97
C TYR A 22 -11.89 1.06 -12.48
N ILE A 23 -11.34 2.18 -12.94
CA ILE A 23 -10.99 2.40 -14.36
C ILE A 23 -9.50 2.73 -14.43
N ASP A 24 -8.76 1.90 -15.13
CA ASP A 24 -7.36 2.13 -15.47
C ASP A 24 -7.31 2.61 -16.93
N ASN A 25 -6.89 3.86 -17.14
CA ASN A 25 -6.81 4.44 -18.46
C ASN A 25 -5.62 3.91 -19.28
N ALA A 26 -4.61 3.33 -18.62
CA ALA A 26 -3.44 2.79 -19.27
C ALA A 26 -3.61 1.31 -19.65
N ASP A 27 -4.41 0.56 -18.87
CA ASP A 27 -4.64 -0.87 -19.09
C ASP A 27 -6.07 -1.26 -18.73
N SER A 28 -6.91 -1.36 -19.76
CA SER A 28 -8.32 -1.69 -19.60
C SER A 28 -8.58 -3.09 -19.02
N SER A 29 -7.58 -3.98 -18.98
CA SER A 29 -7.70 -5.30 -18.34
C SER A 29 -7.89 -5.21 -16.82
N TYR A 30 -7.60 -4.05 -16.23
CA TYR A 30 -7.84 -3.78 -14.82
C TYR A 30 -9.20 -3.11 -14.54
N ASN A 31 -9.95 -2.74 -15.58
CA ASN A 31 -11.27 -2.14 -15.42
C ASN A 31 -12.25 -3.16 -14.84
N ILE A 32 -12.92 -2.77 -13.78
CA ILE A 32 -13.86 -3.64 -13.07
C ILE A 32 -14.89 -2.81 -12.32
N SER A 33 -16.13 -3.31 -12.29
CA SER A 33 -17.19 -2.77 -11.44
C SER A 33 -17.53 -3.77 -10.35
N GLY A 34 -17.83 -3.28 -9.15
CA GLY A 34 -18.10 -4.14 -8.02
C GLY A 34 -18.50 -3.36 -6.77
N TYR A 35 -18.01 -3.81 -5.64
CA TYR A 35 -18.28 -3.22 -4.34
C TYR A 35 -17.02 -2.79 -3.61
N VAL A 36 -17.12 -1.65 -2.94
CA VAL A 36 -16.19 -1.24 -1.87
C VAL A 36 -16.80 -1.67 -0.55
N VAL A 37 -16.03 -2.42 0.25
CA VAL A 37 -16.44 -2.88 1.57
C VAL A 37 -15.96 -1.91 2.65
N SER A 38 -16.85 -1.58 3.59
CA SER A 38 -16.52 -0.78 4.77
C SER A 38 -17.26 -1.31 6.01
N PRO A 39 -16.76 -1.08 7.22
CA PRO A 39 -17.45 -1.50 8.43
C PRO A 39 -18.66 -0.61 8.69
N LYS A 40 -19.73 -1.18 9.25
CA LYS A 40 -20.90 -0.41 9.73
C LYS A 40 -20.61 0.39 10.99
N SER A 41 -19.56 0.03 11.71
CA SER A 41 -19.16 0.65 12.98
C SER A 41 -17.65 0.52 13.18
N SER A 42 -17.04 1.52 13.82
CA SER A 42 -15.65 1.46 14.26
C SER A 42 -15.39 0.44 15.40
N ASN A 43 -16.44 -0.15 15.98
CA ASN A 43 -16.31 -1.15 17.03
C ASN A 43 -15.87 -2.55 16.52
N ILE A 44 -15.71 -2.71 15.21
CA ILE A 44 -15.11 -3.93 14.67
C ILE A 44 -13.64 -4.02 15.09
N ASN A 45 -13.19 -5.19 15.51
CA ASN A 45 -11.83 -5.37 16.03
C ASN A 45 -11.30 -6.79 15.77
N GLY A 46 -9.98 -6.96 16.00
CA GLY A 46 -9.29 -8.23 15.85
C GLY A 46 -9.05 -8.63 14.40
N LYS A 47 -9.12 -9.92 14.13
CA LYS A 47 -8.94 -10.49 12.79
C LYS A 47 -10.25 -10.46 12.03
N ILE A 48 -10.22 -10.02 10.79
CA ILE A 48 -11.38 -10.06 9.89
C ILE A 48 -11.04 -10.78 8.60
N THR A 49 -12.02 -11.49 8.04
CA THR A 49 -11.94 -12.11 6.72
C THR A 49 -13.01 -11.50 5.84
N LEU A 50 -12.58 -10.79 4.80
CA LEU A 50 -13.43 -10.10 3.85
C LEU A 50 -13.87 -11.02 2.71
N PRO A 51 -15.09 -10.88 2.20
CA PRO A 51 -15.57 -11.68 1.08
C PRO A 51 -14.92 -11.26 -0.23
N LEU A 52 -14.81 -12.19 -1.19
CA LEU A 52 -14.36 -11.89 -2.55
C LEU A 52 -15.45 -11.25 -3.41
N THR A 53 -16.71 -11.57 -3.09
CA THR A 53 -17.89 -11.11 -3.82
C THR A 53 -19.00 -10.76 -2.83
N TYR A 54 -19.91 -9.91 -3.28
CA TYR A 54 -21.14 -9.59 -2.56
C TYR A 54 -22.31 -9.50 -3.55
N GLN A 55 -23.48 -9.98 -3.14
CA GLN A 55 -24.71 -9.82 -3.91
C GLN A 55 -25.65 -8.85 -3.19
N GLY A 56 -25.77 -7.66 -3.75
CA GLY A 56 -26.74 -6.68 -3.30
C GLY A 56 -28.17 -7.05 -3.71
N GLU A 57 -29.17 -6.46 -3.06
CA GLU A 57 -30.60 -6.76 -3.30
C GLU A 57 -31.04 -6.55 -4.76
N ARG A 58 -30.35 -5.68 -5.49
CA ARG A 58 -30.66 -5.36 -6.90
C ARG A 58 -29.77 -6.09 -7.91
N ASP A 59 -28.90 -6.97 -7.44
CA ASP A 59 -27.96 -7.68 -8.31
C ASP A 59 -28.55 -9.00 -8.76
N SER A 60 -28.46 -9.28 -10.06
CA SER A 60 -28.84 -10.57 -10.63
C SER A 60 -27.86 -11.70 -10.25
N SER A 61 -26.62 -11.34 -9.87
CA SER A 61 -25.57 -12.24 -9.46
C SER A 61 -24.58 -11.52 -8.53
N PRO A 62 -23.77 -12.27 -7.74
CA PRO A 62 -22.72 -11.69 -6.93
C PRO A 62 -21.71 -10.89 -7.78
N LEU A 63 -21.34 -9.69 -7.31
CA LEU A 63 -20.31 -8.86 -7.91
C LEU A 63 -19.05 -8.87 -7.04
N PRO A 64 -17.87 -8.63 -7.64
CA PRO A 64 -16.61 -8.67 -6.93
C PRO A 64 -16.48 -7.55 -5.89
N VAL A 65 -15.73 -7.81 -4.81
CA VAL A 65 -15.23 -6.77 -3.91
C VAL A 65 -13.93 -6.22 -4.50
N ILE A 66 -13.97 -4.96 -4.90
CA ILE A 66 -12.90 -4.28 -5.65
C ILE A 66 -12.14 -3.25 -4.82
N GLY A 67 -12.64 -2.88 -3.64
CA GLY A 67 -12.03 -1.88 -2.78
C GLY A 67 -12.36 -2.07 -1.32
N VAL A 68 -11.55 -1.45 -0.47
CA VAL A 68 -11.76 -1.36 0.99
C VAL A 68 -11.68 0.09 1.45
N ASP A 69 -12.54 0.45 2.42
CA ASP A 69 -12.64 1.79 2.96
C ASP A 69 -13.16 1.78 4.41
N GLY A 70 -13.03 2.91 5.10
CA GLY A 70 -13.80 3.23 6.32
C GLY A 70 -13.43 2.49 7.61
N PHE A 71 -12.35 1.70 7.64
CA PHE A 71 -11.89 1.03 8.88
C PHE A 71 -11.14 1.96 9.84
N ARG A 72 -11.07 3.24 9.52
CA ARG A 72 -10.37 4.25 10.33
C ARG A 72 -10.76 4.18 11.80
N GLY A 73 -9.75 4.13 12.69
CA GLY A 73 -9.94 4.12 14.14
C GLY A 73 -10.58 2.85 14.69
N SER A 74 -10.78 1.80 13.87
CA SER A 74 -11.25 0.50 14.35
C SER A 74 -10.14 -0.26 15.08
N GLY A 75 -10.53 -1.31 15.81
CA GLY A 75 -9.60 -2.23 16.46
C GLY A 75 -9.16 -3.41 15.57
N VAL A 76 -9.33 -3.31 14.26
CA VAL A 76 -8.92 -4.36 13.32
C VAL A 76 -7.40 -4.48 13.31
N THR A 77 -6.90 -5.70 13.45
CA THR A 77 -5.46 -6.01 13.48
C THR A 77 -4.98 -6.82 12.30
N HIS A 78 -5.83 -7.66 11.72
CA HIS A 78 -5.49 -8.50 10.56
C HIS A 78 -6.65 -8.49 9.56
N VAL A 79 -6.32 -8.38 8.30
CA VAL A 79 -7.28 -8.45 7.19
C VAL A 79 -6.89 -9.58 6.25
N PHE A 80 -7.78 -10.51 6.07
CA PHE A 80 -7.68 -11.65 5.16
C PHE A 80 -8.80 -11.63 4.13
N TRP A 81 -8.60 -12.35 3.04
CA TRP A 81 -9.64 -12.60 2.04
C TRP A 81 -10.19 -14.02 2.18
N ASN A 82 -11.49 -14.18 1.97
CA ASN A 82 -12.14 -15.49 1.96
C ASN A 82 -11.80 -16.27 0.69
N SER A 83 -10.51 -16.59 0.56
CA SER A 83 -9.91 -17.29 -0.59
C SER A 83 -8.96 -18.39 -0.09
N PRO A 84 -8.96 -19.58 -0.72
CA PRO A 84 -8.07 -20.68 -0.33
C PRO A 84 -6.57 -20.35 -0.45
N ASP A 85 -6.21 -19.46 -1.37
CA ASP A 85 -4.83 -19.03 -1.62
C ASP A 85 -4.49 -17.67 -1.01
N GLY A 86 -5.46 -17.03 -0.33
CA GLY A 86 -5.30 -15.72 0.29
C GLY A 86 -5.28 -14.56 -0.68
N ASP A 87 -5.55 -14.76 -1.98
CA ASP A 87 -5.61 -13.67 -2.95
C ASP A 87 -7.06 -13.22 -3.21
N ASN A 88 -7.25 -11.93 -3.40
CA ASN A 88 -8.44 -11.38 -4.03
C ASN A 88 -8.07 -10.82 -5.41
N PRO A 89 -8.27 -11.57 -6.47
CA PRO A 89 -7.89 -11.15 -7.82
C PRO A 89 -8.72 -9.94 -8.32
N ASN A 90 -9.71 -9.51 -7.55
CA ASN A 90 -10.58 -8.40 -7.91
C ASN A 90 -10.24 -7.10 -7.18
N LEU A 91 -9.47 -7.13 -6.08
CA LEU A 91 -9.11 -5.91 -5.35
C LEU A 91 -8.27 -4.99 -6.22
N ARG A 92 -8.69 -3.74 -6.36
CA ARG A 92 -8.00 -2.69 -7.12
C ARG A 92 -7.56 -1.53 -6.24
N SER A 93 -8.30 -1.25 -5.16
CA SER A 93 -8.06 -0.05 -4.38
C SER A 93 -8.17 -0.27 -2.88
N ILE A 94 -7.27 0.38 -2.15
CA ILE A 94 -7.40 0.69 -0.72
C ILE A 94 -7.58 2.19 -0.66
N HIS A 95 -8.75 2.63 -0.19
CA HIS A 95 -9.13 4.04 -0.24
C HIS A 95 -8.35 4.90 0.77
N SER A 96 -8.43 6.22 0.60
CA SER A 96 -7.77 7.16 1.50
C SER A 96 -8.30 7.01 2.93
N ASN A 97 -7.38 7.00 3.90
CA ASN A 97 -7.67 6.80 5.32
C ASN A 97 -8.31 5.44 5.69
N ALA A 98 -8.36 4.46 4.78
CA ALA A 98 -9.11 3.21 4.98
C ALA A 98 -8.79 2.54 6.33
N PHE A 99 -7.52 2.48 6.71
CA PHE A 99 -7.04 1.91 7.99
C PHE A 99 -6.28 2.93 8.84
N GLN A 100 -6.54 4.22 8.65
CA GLN A 100 -5.88 5.27 9.43
C GLN A 100 -6.15 5.07 10.93
N THR A 101 -5.11 5.14 11.76
CA THR A 101 -5.19 4.98 13.22
C THR A 101 -5.77 3.64 13.70
N THR A 102 -5.68 2.60 12.86
CA THR A 102 -5.96 1.21 13.27
C THR A 102 -4.68 0.55 13.80
N GLY A 103 -4.83 -0.59 14.47
CA GLY A 103 -3.70 -1.41 14.92
C GLY A 103 -3.31 -2.49 13.92
N ILE A 104 -3.38 -2.23 12.61
CA ILE A 104 -3.09 -3.25 11.58
C ILE A 104 -1.67 -3.80 11.75
N GLN A 105 -1.59 -5.13 11.92
CA GLN A 105 -0.36 -5.91 11.98
C GLN A 105 -0.14 -6.73 10.69
N PHE A 106 -1.24 -7.09 10.03
CA PHE A 106 -1.24 -7.85 8.79
C PHE A 106 -2.37 -7.40 7.85
N PHE A 107 -2.04 -7.13 6.61
CA PHE A 107 -2.97 -6.94 5.51
C PHE A 107 -2.56 -7.85 4.34
N GLU A 108 -3.47 -8.65 3.85
CA GLU A 108 -3.24 -9.55 2.73
C GLU A 108 -3.33 -8.76 1.42
N PHE A 109 -2.21 -8.14 1.01
CA PHE A 109 -2.10 -7.46 -0.28
C PHE A 109 -2.27 -8.46 -1.43
N THR A 110 -2.84 -8.02 -2.53
CA THR A 110 -3.35 -8.91 -3.57
C THR A 110 -2.71 -8.68 -4.93
N SER A 111 -2.76 -9.71 -5.78
CA SER A 111 -2.07 -9.74 -7.08
C SER A 111 -2.56 -8.72 -8.11
N LYS A 112 -3.66 -8.02 -7.85
CA LYS A 112 -4.27 -7.03 -8.76
C LYS A 112 -4.44 -5.64 -8.16
N LEU A 113 -3.91 -5.40 -6.96
CA LEU A 113 -3.97 -4.09 -6.31
C LEU A 113 -3.23 -3.04 -7.15
N ARG A 114 -3.87 -1.90 -7.39
CA ARG A 114 -3.37 -0.80 -8.22
C ARG A 114 -3.22 0.52 -7.46
N PHE A 115 -4.07 0.75 -6.48
CA PHE A 115 -4.18 2.05 -5.81
C PHE A 115 -4.17 1.90 -4.29
N ILE A 116 -3.31 2.67 -3.64
CA ILE A 116 -3.27 2.84 -2.18
C ILE A 116 -3.41 4.33 -1.91
N GLY A 117 -4.53 4.70 -1.29
CA GLY A 117 -4.90 6.09 -1.05
C GLY A 117 -4.06 6.78 0.02
N GLN A 118 -4.23 8.10 0.10
CA GLN A 118 -3.59 8.94 1.11
C GLN A 118 -3.89 8.42 2.52
N SER A 119 -2.87 8.36 3.37
CA SER A 119 -2.97 7.95 4.78
C SER A 119 -3.65 6.58 5.00
N ALA A 120 -3.66 5.70 4.00
CA ALA A 120 -4.40 4.44 4.06
C ALA A 120 -4.06 3.60 5.29
N PHE A 121 -2.80 3.56 5.70
CA PHE A 121 -2.29 2.85 6.89
C PHE A 121 -1.61 3.79 7.90
N TYR A 122 -1.90 5.09 7.83
CA TYR A 122 -1.25 6.11 8.66
C TYR A 122 -1.47 5.89 10.15
N ALA A 123 -0.40 6.01 10.92
CA ALA A 123 -0.32 6.01 12.37
C ALA A 123 -0.95 4.81 13.10
N ARG A 124 -0.21 4.22 14.02
CA ARG A 124 -0.56 3.06 14.85
C ARG A 124 -0.66 1.71 14.12
N SER A 125 -0.62 1.65 12.81
CA SER A 125 -0.38 0.38 12.15
C SER A 125 1.00 -0.12 12.58
N MET A 126 1.10 -1.39 12.88
CA MET A 126 2.37 -2.03 13.22
C MET A 126 2.50 -3.29 12.37
N ILE A 127 2.57 -3.08 11.05
CA ILE A 127 2.80 -4.18 10.13
C ILE A 127 4.18 -4.76 10.46
N THR A 128 4.17 -5.95 11.06
CA THR A 128 5.38 -6.65 11.51
C THR A 128 5.61 -7.97 10.77
N ASP A 129 4.65 -8.40 9.97
CA ASP A 129 4.75 -9.63 9.20
C ASP A 129 5.39 -9.34 7.83
N GLU A 130 6.60 -9.88 7.60
CA GLU A 130 7.33 -9.70 6.35
C GLU A 130 6.56 -10.18 5.12
N ARG A 131 5.60 -11.09 5.28
CA ARG A 131 4.71 -11.52 4.19
C ARG A 131 3.94 -10.35 3.59
N CYS A 132 3.52 -9.36 4.42
CA CYS A 132 2.84 -8.16 3.92
C CYS A 132 3.70 -7.41 2.91
N ILE A 133 5.00 -7.26 3.20
CA ILE A 133 5.93 -6.54 2.33
C ILE A 133 6.14 -7.30 1.03
N ASN A 134 6.29 -8.61 1.11
CA ASN A 134 6.46 -9.44 -0.08
C ASN A 134 5.22 -9.38 -0.97
N LEU A 135 4.02 -9.51 -0.40
CA LEU A 135 2.76 -9.40 -1.13
C LEU A 135 2.57 -8.00 -1.74
N LEU A 136 2.91 -6.95 -0.98
CA LEU A 136 2.87 -5.58 -1.48
C LEU A 136 3.85 -5.39 -2.64
N GLY A 137 5.04 -5.97 -2.55
CA GLY A 137 6.06 -5.94 -3.58
C GLY A 137 5.68 -6.67 -4.86
N GLU A 138 4.86 -7.71 -4.76
CA GLU A 138 4.33 -8.47 -5.90
C GLU A 138 3.12 -7.79 -6.55
N SER A 139 2.47 -6.87 -5.86
CA SER A 139 1.28 -6.17 -6.37
C SER A 139 1.66 -5.17 -7.48
N PRO A 140 0.91 -5.11 -8.60
CA PRO A 140 1.21 -4.21 -9.71
C PRO A 140 0.68 -2.78 -9.46
N ILE A 141 1.08 -2.21 -8.34
CA ILE A 141 0.62 -0.89 -7.88
C ILE A 141 1.02 0.18 -8.89
N LEU A 142 0.13 1.15 -9.10
CA LEU A 142 0.40 2.36 -9.88
C LEU A 142 0.63 3.58 -8.99
N TYR A 143 -0.11 3.66 -7.87
CA TYR A 143 -0.18 4.84 -7.05
C TYR A 143 -0.12 4.51 -5.57
N ILE A 144 0.75 5.19 -4.85
CA ILE A 144 0.85 5.20 -3.40
C ILE A 144 0.71 6.65 -2.93
N GLY A 145 -0.37 6.94 -2.22
CA GLY A 145 -0.72 8.29 -1.78
C GLY A 145 0.15 8.82 -0.66
N ALA A 146 0.03 10.12 -0.42
CA ALA A 146 0.73 10.81 0.66
C ALA A 146 0.43 10.14 2.01
N ASP A 147 1.46 10.01 2.85
CA ASP A 147 1.36 9.38 4.18
C ASP A 147 0.80 7.95 4.19
N ALA A 148 0.72 7.26 3.06
CA ALA A 148 0.02 5.98 2.94
C ALA A 148 0.50 4.94 3.96
N PHE A 149 1.81 4.86 4.20
CA PHE A 149 2.45 3.98 5.16
C PHE A 149 3.24 4.76 6.23
N ASN A 150 2.92 6.01 6.44
CA ASN A 150 3.58 6.81 7.47
C ASN A 150 3.35 6.18 8.85
N SER A 151 4.43 5.83 9.52
CA SER A 151 4.43 5.15 10.81
C SER A 151 3.64 3.82 10.82
N ALA A 152 3.62 3.11 9.67
CA ALA A 152 2.84 1.88 9.50
C ALA A 152 3.65 0.61 9.75
N PHE A 153 4.98 0.65 9.59
CA PHE A 153 5.81 -0.54 9.70
C PHE A 153 6.52 -0.62 11.04
N GLY A 154 6.43 -1.79 11.69
CA GLY A 154 7.11 -2.10 12.95
C GLY A 154 8.35 -2.98 12.77
N PHE A 155 8.94 -3.01 11.58
CA PHE A 155 10.11 -3.83 11.31
C PHE A 155 11.40 -3.19 11.86
N THR A 156 12.29 -4.03 12.35
CA THR A 156 13.61 -3.61 12.82
C THR A 156 14.73 -3.91 11.84
N ASN A 157 14.51 -4.72 10.79
CA ASN A 157 15.58 -5.19 9.89
C ASN A 157 15.11 -5.55 8.48
N ILE A 158 14.52 -4.59 7.72
CA ILE A 158 14.29 -4.81 6.29
C ILE A 158 15.53 -4.37 5.51
N ALA A 159 16.31 -5.32 4.99
CA ALA A 159 17.45 -4.99 4.15
C ALA A 159 17.04 -4.47 2.76
N LEU A 160 15.92 -4.97 2.23
CA LEU A 160 15.45 -4.66 0.88
C LEU A 160 13.93 -4.75 0.80
N PHE A 161 13.30 -3.66 0.39
CA PHE A 161 11.88 -3.61 0.05
C PHE A 161 11.73 -3.38 -1.45
N LYS A 162 11.05 -4.28 -2.13
CA LYS A 162 10.85 -4.22 -3.58
C LYS A 162 9.44 -3.78 -3.91
N LEU A 163 9.33 -2.89 -4.88
CA LEU A 163 8.09 -2.58 -5.59
C LEU A 163 8.28 -2.90 -7.07
N ARG A 164 7.21 -3.32 -7.72
CA ARG A 164 7.22 -3.59 -9.16
C ARG A 164 7.50 -2.32 -9.98
N GLY A 165 8.00 -2.50 -11.18
CA GLY A 165 8.24 -1.41 -12.12
C GLY A 165 6.97 -0.65 -12.56
N THR A 166 5.80 -1.20 -12.29
CA THR A 166 4.49 -0.58 -12.60
C THR A 166 4.19 0.70 -11.82
N VAL A 167 4.85 0.94 -10.67
CA VAL A 167 4.60 2.12 -9.84
C VAL A 167 4.92 3.39 -10.61
N GLN A 168 3.94 4.28 -10.77
CA GLN A 168 4.06 5.56 -11.43
C GLN A 168 4.24 6.71 -10.44
N THR A 169 3.56 6.63 -9.30
CA THR A 169 3.54 7.71 -8.31
C THR A 169 3.68 7.16 -6.90
N ILE A 170 4.63 7.72 -6.17
CA ILE A 170 4.75 7.63 -4.70
C ILE A 170 4.70 9.07 -4.20
N GLU A 171 3.66 9.44 -3.48
CA GLU A 171 3.52 10.80 -2.98
C GLU A 171 4.32 11.08 -1.71
N ALA A 172 4.27 12.35 -1.26
CA ALA A 172 5.03 12.83 -0.12
C ALA A 172 4.76 12.00 1.14
N LEU A 173 5.81 11.76 1.93
CA LEU A 173 5.73 11.12 3.24
C LEU A 173 5.15 9.69 3.23
N ALA A 174 4.98 9.07 2.05
CA ALA A 174 4.32 7.76 1.91
C ALA A 174 4.96 6.67 2.78
N PHE A 175 6.27 6.74 3.00
CA PHE A 175 7.06 5.79 3.80
C PHE A 175 7.81 6.47 4.96
N LEU A 176 7.26 7.54 5.50
CA LEU A 176 7.84 8.22 6.65
C LEU A 176 7.62 7.42 7.94
N PHE A 177 8.51 7.54 8.93
CA PHE A 177 8.25 7.08 10.29
C PHE A 177 8.76 8.07 11.34
N GLN A 178 8.18 8.01 12.52
CA GLN A 178 8.57 8.87 13.62
C GLN A 178 9.86 8.35 14.28
N THR A 179 10.84 9.22 14.52
CA THR A 179 12.08 8.87 15.21
C THR A 179 11.84 8.34 16.62
N GLY A 180 12.64 7.38 17.03
CA GLY A 180 12.52 6.74 18.35
C GLY A 180 12.01 5.30 18.29
N VAL A 181 11.53 4.85 17.14
CA VAL A 181 11.38 3.42 16.83
C VAL A 181 12.68 3.00 16.15
N ASN A 182 13.39 2.03 16.68
CA ASN A 182 14.59 1.47 16.06
C ASN A 182 14.19 0.79 14.74
N GLY A 183 14.00 1.57 13.71
CA GLY A 183 13.63 1.11 12.38
C GLY A 183 14.88 0.89 11.56
N ALA A 184 15.05 -0.28 11.09
CA ALA A 184 16.08 -0.52 10.12
C ALA A 184 15.66 -0.11 8.78
N VAL A 185 16.56 0.19 8.16
CA VAL A 185 16.64 0.96 7.04
C VAL A 185 17.41 0.22 5.98
N GLY A 186 16.71 -0.22 5.03
CA GLY A 186 17.22 -0.89 3.86
C GLY A 186 17.05 -0.06 2.62
N VAL A 187 17.10 -0.75 1.52
CA VAL A 187 16.93 -0.21 0.19
C VAL A 187 15.47 -0.33 -0.23
N LEU A 188 14.86 0.76 -0.69
CA LEU A 188 13.65 0.72 -1.50
C LEU A 188 14.05 0.52 -2.96
N GLN A 189 13.75 -0.65 -3.51
CA GLN A 189 13.97 -0.95 -4.93
C GLN A 189 12.66 -0.80 -5.71
N ILE A 190 12.67 -0.07 -6.82
CA ILE A 190 11.52 0.11 -7.71
C ILE A 190 11.88 -0.42 -9.09
N GLY A 191 11.19 -1.48 -9.50
CA GLY A 191 11.45 -2.21 -10.74
C GLY A 191 12.65 -3.15 -10.67
N SER A 192 12.97 -3.74 -11.81
CA SER A 192 14.11 -4.62 -12.05
C SER A 192 14.61 -4.47 -13.49
N GLN A 193 15.64 -5.23 -13.86
CA GLN A 193 16.10 -5.28 -15.26
C GLN A 193 15.01 -5.84 -16.20
N GLU A 194 14.26 -6.83 -15.72
CA GLU A 194 13.19 -7.49 -16.47
C GLU A 194 11.91 -6.65 -16.49
N GLU A 195 11.67 -5.89 -15.43
CA GLU A 195 10.51 -5.00 -15.31
C GLU A 195 10.97 -3.58 -14.94
N PRO A 196 11.46 -2.80 -15.92
CA PRO A 196 11.94 -1.44 -15.67
C PRO A 196 10.85 -0.53 -15.11
N SER A 197 11.24 0.34 -14.20
CA SER A 197 10.36 1.29 -13.54
C SER A 197 9.79 2.34 -14.50
N VAL A 198 8.49 2.59 -14.40
CA VAL A 198 7.80 3.73 -15.04
C VAL A 198 7.53 4.87 -14.06
N LEU A 199 8.24 4.88 -12.93
CA LEU A 199 8.09 5.90 -11.88
C LEU A 199 8.26 7.32 -12.46
N GLN A 200 7.27 8.18 -12.22
CA GLN A 200 7.23 9.57 -12.66
C GLN A 200 7.31 10.55 -11.49
N VAL A 201 6.72 10.18 -10.36
CA VAL A 201 6.69 11.01 -9.15
C VAL A 201 7.13 10.17 -7.96
N CYS A 202 8.11 10.68 -7.20
CA CYS A 202 8.51 10.10 -5.92
C CYS A 202 8.61 11.21 -4.88
N GLY A 203 7.73 11.18 -3.91
CA GLY A 203 7.68 12.21 -2.86
C GLY A 203 7.41 13.57 -3.46
N THR A 204 6.60 14.24 -3.86
CA THR A 204 6.41 15.56 -4.50
C THR A 204 7.42 15.92 -5.62
N VAL A 205 8.13 14.93 -6.14
CA VAL A 205 9.22 15.17 -7.08
C VAL A 205 9.04 14.39 -8.36
N ASN A 206 9.30 15.06 -9.46
CA ASN A 206 9.34 14.44 -10.78
C ASN A 206 10.66 13.69 -10.97
N VAL A 207 10.56 12.46 -11.45
CA VAL A 207 11.68 11.62 -11.86
C VAL A 207 11.77 11.66 -13.38
N ASN A 208 12.90 12.13 -13.91
CA ASN A 208 13.14 12.14 -15.36
C ASN A 208 13.24 10.73 -15.94
N ASP A 209 13.06 10.57 -17.25
CA ASP A 209 13.16 9.28 -17.95
C ASP A 209 14.55 8.64 -17.83
N ASP A 210 15.59 9.45 -17.65
CA ASP A 210 16.96 9.01 -17.40
C ASP A 210 17.18 8.61 -15.92
N GLY A 211 16.15 8.73 -15.07
CA GLY A 211 16.21 8.45 -13.64
C GLY A 211 16.80 9.56 -12.80
N SER A 212 17.30 10.64 -13.44
CA SER A 212 17.77 11.79 -12.68
C SER A 212 16.61 12.48 -11.99
N LYS A 213 16.88 12.99 -10.80
CA LYS A 213 15.87 13.69 -9.97
C LYS A 213 15.81 15.15 -10.32
N LYS A 214 14.62 15.71 -10.22
CA LYS A 214 14.51 17.17 -10.10
C LYS A 214 14.64 17.62 -8.64
N THR A 215 14.15 16.88 -7.68
CA THR A 215 14.27 17.10 -6.23
C THR A 215 13.58 15.95 -5.49
N TYR A 216 14.13 15.39 -4.42
CA TYR A 216 13.44 14.47 -3.52
C TYR A 216 13.02 15.19 -2.23
N ALA A 217 12.35 16.32 -2.36
CA ALA A 217 11.76 17.00 -1.24
C ALA A 217 10.45 16.31 -0.88
N GLY A 218 10.41 15.31 -0.05
CA GLY A 218 9.09 14.80 0.24
C GLY A 218 8.99 13.54 1.03
N ILE A 219 10.12 12.97 1.38
CA ILE A 219 10.09 11.86 2.33
C ILE A 219 10.11 12.42 3.75
N ARG A 220 10.50 13.69 3.94
CA ARG A 220 10.58 14.37 5.23
C ARG A 220 10.14 15.83 5.12
N PRO A 221 9.36 16.38 6.10
CA PRO A 221 9.20 17.82 6.24
C PRO A 221 10.57 18.46 6.53
N SER A 222 10.88 19.56 5.89
CA SER A 222 12.16 20.27 5.97
C SER A 222 12.51 20.85 7.35
N ASP A 223 11.59 20.77 8.31
CA ASP A 223 11.63 21.49 9.59
C ASP A 223 11.43 20.59 10.83
N SER A 224 11.49 19.27 10.68
CA SER A 224 11.25 18.35 11.78
C SER A 224 12.40 17.36 11.98
N ASP A 225 13.20 17.58 13.03
CA ASP A 225 14.24 16.64 13.47
C ASP A 225 13.70 15.29 13.98
N ASN A 226 12.37 15.14 14.04
CA ASN A 226 11.71 14.00 14.65
C ASN A 226 11.22 12.95 13.66
N TYR A 227 11.52 13.08 12.36
CA TYR A 227 11.06 12.16 11.33
C TYR A 227 12.21 11.71 10.44
N THR A 228 12.16 10.46 10.00
CA THR A 228 13.10 9.90 9.05
C THR A 228 12.38 8.96 8.08
N SER A 229 13.04 8.57 6.99
CA SER A 229 12.49 7.56 6.08
C SER A 229 12.75 6.15 6.60
N TYR A 230 11.88 5.19 6.24
CA TYR A 230 12.17 3.76 6.44
C TYR A 230 13.37 3.28 5.61
N PHE A 231 13.75 4.02 4.59
CA PHE A 231 14.79 3.61 3.65
C PHE A 231 15.93 4.63 3.63
N THR A 232 17.17 4.14 3.62
CA THR A 232 18.38 4.98 3.43
C THR A 232 18.64 5.25 1.96
N THR A 233 18.24 4.32 1.09
CA THR A 233 18.54 4.38 -0.33
C THR A 233 17.33 3.99 -1.14
N CYS A 234 17.05 4.72 -2.20
CA CYS A 234 16.09 4.33 -3.23
C CYS A 234 16.83 3.93 -4.50
N GLN A 235 16.60 2.71 -4.98
CA GLN A 235 17.12 2.22 -6.27
C GLN A 235 15.98 2.17 -7.28
N VAL A 236 16.11 2.91 -8.36
CA VAL A 236 15.11 2.94 -9.45
C VAL A 236 15.72 2.32 -10.71
N TYR A 237 15.17 1.20 -11.15
CA TYR A 237 15.57 0.53 -12.38
C TYR A 237 14.83 1.13 -13.56
N LYS A 238 15.49 1.94 -14.39
CA LYS A 238 14.96 2.49 -15.64
C LYS A 238 15.50 1.71 -16.84
N LYS A 239 14.88 1.85 -18.01
CA LYS A 239 15.39 1.27 -19.26
C LYS A 239 16.83 1.69 -19.59
N THR A 240 17.22 2.88 -19.14
CA THR A 240 18.54 3.49 -19.37
C THR A 240 19.59 3.11 -18.33
N GLY A 241 19.22 2.44 -17.25
CA GLY A 241 20.15 2.01 -16.19
C GLY A 241 19.53 1.94 -14.81
N VAL A 242 20.37 1.73 -13.80
CA VAL A 242 19.98 1.72 -12.39
C VAL A 242 20.42 3.03 -11.75
N PHE A 243 19.49 3.71 -11.13
CA PHE A 243 19.73 4.95 -10.41
C PHE A 243 19.62 4.69 -8.91
N ASN A 244 20.70 5.01 -8.20
CA ASN A 244 20.76 4.92 -6.75
C ASN A 244 20.68 6.30 -6.14
N ASP A 245 19.98 6.39 -5.04
CA ASP A 245 19.85 7.65 -4.34
C ASP A 245 19.80 7.46 -2.84
N GLU A 246 20.64 8.21 -2.14
CA GLU A 246 20.63 8.23 -0.68
C GLU A 246 19.52 9.13 -0.17
N ILE A 247 18.68 8.59 0.70
CA ILE A 247 17.57 9.33 1.34
C ILE A 247 18.00 9.81 2.74
N ILE A 248 19.29 10.06 2.93
CA ILE A 248 19.86 10.30 4.27
C ILE A 248 19.72 11.76 4.70
N ASP A 249 19.84 12.71 3.79
CA ASP A 249 19.74 14.13 4.11
C ASP A 249 18.79 14.84 3.16
N GLN A 250 17.64 15.17 3.68
CA GLN A 250 16.58 15.82 2.91
C GLN A 250 16.61 17.33 3.03
N THR A 251 17.55 17.86 3.78
CA THR A 251 17.83 19.31 3.85
C THR A 251 18.84 19.71 2.80
N ALA A 252 19.61 18.77 2.25
CA ALA A 252 20.50 19.06 1.16
C ALA A 252 19.71 19.34 -0.12
N PRO A 253 19.92 20.46 -0.80
CA PRO A 253 19.36 20.69 -2.11
C PRO A 253 19.89 19.60 -3.03
N LEU A 254 19.00 18.80 -3.57
CA LEU A 254 19.36 17.81 -4.57
C LEU A 254 19.69 18.55 -5.85
N ILE A 255 20.97 18.51 -6.22
CA ILE A 255 21.52 19.15 -7.40
C ILE A 255 21.04 18.43 -8.66
#